data_bfbe8fc17c66f0334643c0829a413d2c
#
_entry.id   bfbe8fc17c66f0334643c0829a413d2c
#
_cell.length_a   1.000
_cell.length_b   1.000
_cell.length_c   1.000
_cell.angle_alpha   90.00
_cell.angle_beta   90.00
_cell.angle_gamma   90.00
#
_symmetry.space_group_name_H-M   'P 1'
#
loop_
_entity.id
_entity.type
_entity.pdbx_description
1 polymer ?
#
loop_
_entity_poly.entity_id
_entity_poly.type
_entity_poly.pdbx_seq_one_letter_code
_entity_poly.pdbx_strand_id
1 'polypeptide(L)'
;EDFSDYGVIAGGPMMGPLLEDLNGFITKKDKGFIILPKNHPLIKKKSCTFDQARRVNRSACEQCRMCTDLCPRYLLGHNMQPHKMMRTLSYAPHDVEAQKIASLCCQCNLCEYFSCPANLHPRTTNAIFKQNLAEAKVRYQPTETEFHARESRKYRLVPSKRLVARLGLHDFDRPAPWTEETLHPNEVRISTRQHVGAPAVPVVSAGDHVE
;
A
#
# COMPACT_ATOMS: atom_id res chain seq x y z
N GLU A 1 -4.62 -11.11 25.45
CA GLU A 1 -3.60 -11.87 24.69
C GLU A 1 -2.44 -10.94 24.34
N ASP A 2 -1.21 -11.47 24.45
CA ASP A 2 0.00 -10.69 24.11
C ASP A 2 0.27 -10.81 22.60
N PHE A 3 0.20 -9.67 21.91
CA PHE A 3 0.50 -9.55 20.47
C PHE A 3 1.95 -9.10 20.21
N SER A 4 2.82 -9.10 21.24
CA SER A 4 4.20 -8.59 21.11
C SER A 4 5.01 -9.28 20.02
N ASP A 5 4.73 -10.55 19.72
CA ASP A 5 5.42 -11.36 18.70
C ASP A 5 4.78 -11.31 17.31
N TYR A 6 3.72 -10.54 17.15
CA TYR A 6 2.95 -10.48 15.91
C TYR A 6 2.95 -9.07 15.31
N GLY A 7 2.81 -9.02 13.99
CA GLY A 7 2.51 -7.81 13.24
C GLY A 7 1.09 -7.90 12.68
N VAL A 8 0.34 -6.82 12.78
CA VAL A 8 -1.05 -6.74 12.33
C VAL A 8 -1.15 -5.81 11.13
N ILE A 9 -1.71 -6.32 10.04
CA ILE A 9 -1.96 -5.55 8.81
C ILE A 9 -3.46 -5.26 8.74
N ALA A 10 -3.84 -3.99 8.66
CA ALA A 10 -5.23 -3.61 8.45
C ALA A 10 -5.60 -3.72 6.96
N GLY A 11 -6.56 -4.58 6.63
CA GLY A 11 -6.98 -4.87 5.26
C GLY A 11 -6.11 -5.91 4.55
N GLY A 12 -5.91 -5.76 3.26
CA GLY A 12 -5.23 -6.76 2.44
C GLY A 12 -3.70 -6.75 2.53
N PRO A 13 -3.02 -7.87 2.20
CA PRO A 13 -1.58 -8.02 2.37
C PRO A 13 -0.77 -7.07 1.48
N MET A 14 -1.32 -6.66 0.34
CA MET A 14 -0.64 -5.79 -0.62
C MET A 14 -0.68 -4.32 -0.16
N MET A 15 -1.86 -3.76 0.05
CA MET A 15 -2.06 -2.33 0.25
C MET A 15 -2.30 -1.96 1.72
N GLY A 16 -2.71 -2.91 2.56
CA GLY A 16 -2.99 -2.66 3.98
C GLY A 16 -1.75 -2.14 4.72
N PRO A 17 -1.87 -1.11 5.55
CA PRO A 17 -0.80 -0.65 6.41
C PRO A 17 -0.49 -1.67 7.52
N LEU A 18 0.76 -1.72 7.95
CA LEU A 18 1.14 -2.35 9.21
C LEU A 18 0.72 -1.41 10.34
N LEU A 19 0.00 -1.93 11.33
CA LEU A 19 -0.41 -1.16 12.49
C LEU A 19 0.77 -1.07 13.48
N GLU A 20 1.07 0.15 13.91
CA GLU A 20 2.07 0.43 14.93
C GLU A 20 1.46 0.40 16.33
N ASP A 21 0.18 0.78 16.44
CA ASP A 21 -0.60 0.78 17.67
C ASP A 21 -1.87 -0.05 17.50
N LEU A 22 -2.10 -0.98 18.43
CA LEU A 22 -3.30 -1.83 18.47
C LEU A 22 -4.38 -1.29 19.41
N ASN A 23 -4.12 -0.18 20.13
CA ASN A 23 -5.10 0.46 21.02
C ASN A 23 -6.08 1.38 20.27
N GLY A 24 -5.98 1.43 18.94
CA GLY A 24 -6.93 2.14 18.10
C GLY A 24 -8.33 1.52 18.12
N PHE A 25 -9.23 2.12 17.39
CA PHE A 25 -10.59 1.61 17.22
C PHE A 25 -10.85 1.22 15.77
N ILE A 26 -11.69 0.21 15.61
CA ILE A 26 -12.12 -0.27 14.30
C ILE A 26 -13.10 0.73 13.71
N THR A 27 -12.85 1.17 12.49
CA THR A 27 -13.72 2.09 11.75
C THR A 27 -14.53 1.34 10.70
N LYS A 28 -15.57 1.99 10.17
CA LYS A 28 -16.36 1.42 9.07
C LYS A 28 -15.57 1.14 7.78
N LYS A 29 -14.32 1.59 7.68
CA LYS A 29 -13.41 1.30 6.56
C LYS A 29 -12.64 0.01 6.75
N ASP A 30 -12.51 -0.46 7.98
CA ASP A 30 -11.74 -1.64 8.32
C ASP A 30 -12.60 -2.88 8.11
N LYS A 31 -12.18 -3.75 7.18
CA LYS A 31 -12.94 -4.94 6.79
C LYS A 31 -12.30 -6.25 7.22
N GLY A 32 -11.09 -6.18 7.77
CA GLY A 32 -10.36 -7.35 8.23
C GLY A 32 -8.94 -7.01 8.58
N PHE A 33 -8.33 -7.93 9.30
CA PHE A 33 -6.95 -7.84 9.75
C PHE A 33 -6.22 -9.13 9.43
N ILE A 34 -4.93 -9.01 9.08
CA ILE A 34 -4.03 -10.14 8.88
C ILE A 34 -3.01 -10.09 9.99
N ILE A 35 -2.94 -11.17 10.77
CA ILE A 35 -2.02 -11.32 11.88
C ILE A 35 -0.95 -12.32 11.46
N LEU A 36 0.31 -11.89 11.47
CA LEU A 36 1.46 -12.71 11.09
C LEU A 36 2.57 -12.57 12.12
N PRO A 37 3.42 -13.58 12.30
CA PRO A 37 4.60 -13.45 13.15
C PRO A 37 5.48 -12.26 12.75
N LYS A 38 6.06 -11.52 13.68
CA LYS A 38 6.97 -10.38 13.40
C LYS A 38 8.15 -10.73 12.49
N ASN A 39 8.62 -11.97 12.55
CA ASN A 39 9.71 -12.45 11.71
C ASN A 39 9.28 -12.78 10.28
N HIS A 40 7.97 -12.76 9.97
CA HIS A 40 7.44 -13.03 8.62
C HIS A 40 8.00 -12.02 7.60
N PRO A 41 8.42 -12.48 6.39
CA PRO A 41 9.03 -11.61 5.37
C PRO A 41 8.16 -10.40 4.98
N LEU A 42 6.84 -10.58 4.92
CA LEU A 42 5.91 -9.51 4.59
C LEU A 42 5.88 -8.43 5.69
N ILE A 43 5.88 -8.82 6.97
CA ILE A 43 5.93 -7.88 8.09
C ILE A 43 7.25 -7.10 8.06
N LYS A 44 8.40 -7.79 7.94
CA LYS A 44 9.71 -7.15 7.81
C LYS A 44 9.77 -6.16 6.65
N LYS A 45 9.14 -6.51 5.52
CA LYS A 45 9.12 -5.61 4.37
C LYS A 45 8.22 -4.39 4.58
N LYS A 46 7.10 -4.56 5.27
CA LYS A 46 6.18 -3.46 5.61
C LYS A 46 6.74 -2.53 6.69
N SER A 47 7.57 -3.02 7.60
CA SER A 47 8.23 -2.21 8.64
C SER A 47 9.42 -1.39 8.12
N CYS A 48 9.80 -1.55 6.84
CA CYS A 48 10.88 -0.77 6.23
C CYS A 48 10.52 0.72 6.19
N THR A 49 11.36 1.56 6.79
CA THR A 49 11.16 3.01 6.79
C THR A 49 11.48 3.63 5.42
N PHE A 50 10.99 4.85 5.18
CA PHE A 50 11.28 5.58 3.95
C PHE A 50 12.78 5.81 3.74
N ASP A 51 13.53 6.10 4.80
CA ASP A 51 14.97 6.32 4.71
C ASP A 51 15.75 5.04 4.40
N GLN A 52 15.35 3.92 5.01
CA GLN A 52 15.91 2.61 4.68
C GLN A 52 15.63 2.25 3.22
N ALA A 53 14.38 2.35 2.78
CA ALA A 53 13.98 2.09 1.40
C ALA A 53 14.74 2.98 0.40
N ARG A 54 14.85 4.29 0.69
CA ARG A 54 15.58 5.27 -0.13
C ARG A 54 17.06 4.89 -0.30
N ARG A 55 17.72 4.51 0.80
CA ARG A 55 19.13 4.11 0.79
C ARG A 55 19.36 2.88 -0.09
N VAL A 56 18.58 1.81 0.16
CA VAL A 56 18.72 0.54 -0.58
C VAL A 56 18.33 0.72 -2.05
N ASN A 57 17.27 1.46 -2.35
CA ASN A 57 16.83 1.70 -3.72
C ASN A 57 17.88 2.43 -4.57
N ARG A 58 18.58 3.40 -3.97
CA ARG A 58 19.65 4.15 -4.68
C ARG A 58 20.86 3.30 -5.00
N SER A 59 21.20 2.36 -4.13
CA SER A 59 22.45 1.59 -4.25
C SER A 59 22.32 0.31 -5.07
N ALA A 60 21.14 -0.32 -5.10
CA ALA A 60 20.98 -1.68 -5.61
C ALA A 60 20.02 -1.82 -6.81
N CYS A 61 19.53 -0.74 -7.40
CA CYS A 61 18.63 -0.80 -8.54
C CYS A 61 19.38 -0.94 -9.87
N GLU A 62 19.30 -2.13 -10.48
CA GLU A 62 19.96 -2.45 -11.77
C GLU A 62 19.13 -2.05 -13.01
N GLN A 63 18.04 -1.31 -12.85
CA GLN A 63 17.19 -0.82 -13.96
C GLN A 63 16.63 -1.92 -14.90
N CYS A 64 16.40 -3.12 -14.39
CA CYS A 64 15.90 -4.27 -15.17
C CYS A 64 14.47 -4.13 -15.73
N ARG A 65 13.74 -3.08 -15.35
CA ARG A 65 12.37 -2.71 -15.78
C ARG A 65 11.24 -3.67 -15.37
N MET A 66 11.47 -4.78 -14.70
CA MET A 66 10.39 -5.71 -14.32
C MET A 66 9.26 -5.04 -13.53
N CYS A 67 9.58 -4.05 -12.69
CA CYS A 67 8.59 -3.25 -11.95
C CYS A 67 7.67 -2.43 -12.88
N THR A 68 8.13 -2.05 -14.07
CA THR A 68 7.33 -1.37 -15.10
C THR A 68 6.55 -2.37 -15.95
N ASP A 69 7.19 -3.43 -16.39
CA ASP A 69 6.58 -4.42 -17.27
C ASP A 69 5.39 -5.15 -16.63
N LEU A 70 5.32 -5.19 -15.30
CA LEU A 70 4.18 -5.74 -14.54
C LEU A 70 3.30 -4.67 -13.90
N CYS A 71 3.58 -3.38 -14.12
CA CYS A 71 2.78 -2.30 -13.55
C CYS A 71 1.39 -2.23 -14.20
N PRO A 72 0.28 -2.37 -13.43
CA PRO A 72 -1.07 -2.31 -14.01
C PRO A 72 -1.36 -0.99 -14.73
N ARG A 73 -0.88 0.14 -14.21
CA ARG A 73 -1.04 1.45 -14.85
C ARG A 73 -0.30 1.52 -16.18
N TYR A 74 0.94 1.03 -16.23
CA TYR A 74 1.70 0.95 -17.47
C TYR A 74 1.01 0.05 -18.50
N LEU A 75 0.54 -1.12 -18.08
CA LEU A 75 -0.13 -2.07 -18.96
C LEU A 75 -1.48 -1.57 -19.50
N LEU A 76 -2.13 -0.64 -18.80
CA LEU A 76 -3.36 0.03 -19.25
C LEU A 76 -3.10 1.25 -20.14
N GLY A 77 -1.86 1.53 -20.51
CA GLY A 77 -1.51 2.62 -21.41
C GLY A 77 -0.97 3.88 -20.75
N HIS A 78 -1.12 4.04 -19.43
CA HIS A 78 -0.58 5.19 -18.74
C HIS A 78 0.95 5.23 -18.80
N ASN A 79 1.53 6.42 -18.78
CA ASN A 79 2.99 6.61 -18.76
C ASN A 79 3.60 6.41 -17.36
N MET A 80 3.09 5.43 -16.60
CA MET A 80 3.61 5.09 -15.28
C MET A 80 4.75 4.08 -15.40
N GLN A 81 5.98 4.52 -15.17
CA GLN A 81 7.20 3.71 -15.33
C GLN A 81 7.99 3.67 -14.03
N PRO A 82 7.70 2.73 -13.10
CA PRO A 82 8.38 2.65 -11.80
C PRO A 82 9.90 2.59 -11.89
N HIS A 83 10.49 1.93 -12.92
CA HIS A 83 11.94 1.89 -13.08
C HIS A 83 12.55 3.28 -13.31
N LYS A 84 11.84 4.18 -14.01
CA LYS A 84 12.29 5.57 -14.19
C LYS A 84 12.24 6.32 -12.86
N MET A 85 11.26 6.08 -12.01
CA MET A 85 11.20 6.67 -10.68
C MET A 85 12.37 6.21 -9.80
N MET A 86 12.73 4.93 -9.88
CA MET A 86 13.93 4.41 -9.23
C MET A 86 15.20 5.11 -9.73
N ARG A 87 15.30 5.36 -11.03
CA ARG A 87 16.42 6.12 -11.63
C ARG A 87 16.41 7.59 -11.18
N THR A 88 15.26 8.25 -11.18
CA THR A 88 15.10 9.64 -10.70
C THR A 88 15.55 9.75 -9.24
N LEU A 89 15.21 8.79 -8.38
CA LEU A 89 15.66 8.77 -7.00
C LEU A 89 17.21 8.77 -6.87
N SER A 90 17.88 8.08 -7.78
CA SER A 90 19.35 7.95 -7.74
C SER A 90 20.08 9.16 -8.31
N TYR A 91 19.62 9.69 -9.44
CA TYR A 91 20.38 10.67 -10.24
C TYR A 91 19.80 12.09 -10.22
N ALA A 92 18.49 12.24 -9.99
CA ALA A 92 17.81 13.52 -10.02
C ALA A 92 16.73 13.63 -8.93
N PRO A 93 17.07 13.41 -7.65
CA PRO A 93 16.09 13.32 -6.55
C PRO A 93 15.34 14.63 -6.28
N HIS A 94 15.82 15.76 -6.80
CA HIS A 94 15.20 17.08 -6.64
C HIS A 94 14.49 17.57 -7.90
N ASP A 95 14.51 16.79 -8.99
CA ASP A 95 13.81 17.14 -10.23
C ASP A 95 12.31 16.90 -10.08
N VAL A 96 11.59 17.97 -9.79
CA VAL A 96 10.14 17.96 -9.59
C VAL A 96 9.39 17.52 -10.85
N GLU A 97 9.86 17.90 -12.04
CA GLU A 97 9.24 17.51 -13.30
C GLU A 97 9.32 15.99 -13.51
N ALA A 98 10.50 15.41 -13.30
CA ALA A 98 10.69 13.96 -13.38
C ALA A 98 9.85 13.20 -12.34
N GLN A 99 9.58 13.80 -11.17
CA GLN A 99 8.76 13.19 -10.12
C GLN A 99 7.25 13.17 -10.45
N LYS A 100 6.74 14.06 -11.31
CA LYS A 100 5.30 14.20 -11.60
C LYS A 100 4.63 12.88 -12.03
N ILE A 101 5.35 12.02 -12.73
CA ILE A 101 4.85 10.70 -13.16
C ILE A 101 4.46 9.81 -11.97
N ALA A 102 5.07 10.00 -10.79
CA ALA A 102 4.70 9.27 -9.59
C ALA A 102 3.22 9.46 -9.20
N SER A 103 2.61 10.59 -9.59
CA SER A 103 1.17 10.87 -9.37
C SER A 103 0.25 9.81 -10.00
N LEU A 104 0.67 9.18 -11.10
CA LEU A 104 -0.07 8.10 -11.75
C LEU A 104 -0.05 6.78 -10.97
N CYS A 105 0.80 6.62 -9.96
CA CYS A 105 0.93 5.39 -9.21
C CYS A 105 -0.31 5.16 -8.33
N CYS A 106 -0.97 4.00 -8.47
CA CYS A 106 -2.11 3.60 -7.63
C CYS A 106 -1.71 2.91 -6.32
N GLN A 107 -0.41 2.86 -6.00
CA GLN A 107 0.13 2.31 -4.76
C GLN A 107 -0.24 0.83 -4.49
N CYS A 108 -0.47 0.03 -5.55
CA CYS A 108 -0.90 -1.38 -5.44
C CYS A 108 0.17 -2.35 -4.93
N ASN A 109 1.41 -1.91 -4.78
CA ASN A 109 2.57 -2.70 -4.31
C ASN A 109 3.04 -3.84 -5.24
N LEU A 110 2.43 -4.08 -6.39
CA LEU A 110 2.82 -5.19 -7.27
C LEU A 110 4.29 -5.10 -7.72
N CYS A 111 4.76 -3.88 -8.03
CA CYS A 111 6.15 -3.62 -8.39
C CYS A 111 7.14 -3.94 -7.27
N GLU A 112 6.72 -3.80 -6.01
CA GLU A 112 7.56 -3.94 -4.83
C GLU A 112 7.53 -5.36 -4.25
N TYR A 113 6.33 -5.95 -4.12
CA TYR A 113 6.18 -7.24 -3.46
C TYR A 113 6.25 -8.44 -4.41
N PHE A 114 6.02 -8.22 -5.70
CA PHE A 114 6.05 -9.30 -6.68
C PHE A 114 7.14 -9.13 -7.73
N SER A 115 7.23 -7.95 -8.37
CA SER A 115 8.00 -7.79 -9.61
C SER A 115 9.50 -7.60 -9.39
N CYS A 116 9.93 -6.96 -8.30
CA CYS A 116 11.33 -6.63 -8.09
C CYS A 116 12.17 -7.87 -7.73
N PRO A 117 13.12 -8.32 -8.57
CA PRO A 117 13.96 -9.48 -8.27
C PRO A 117 14.96 -9.19 -7.15
N ALA A 118 15.41 -7.93 -7.04
CA ALA A 118 16.32 -7.47 -5.99
C ALA A 118 15.61 -7.07 -4.68
N ASN A 119 14.32 -7.38 -4.56
CA ASN A 119 13.50 -7.11 -3.38
C ASN A 119 13.52 -5.64 -2.89
N LEU A 120 13.68 -4.70 -3.83
CA LEU A 120 13.69 -3.25 -3.57
C LEU A 120 12.27 -2.69 -3.36
N HIS A 121 12.17 -1.36 -3.18
CA HIS A 121 10.97 -0.64 -2.82
C HIS A 121 10.51 0.39 -3.88
N PRO A 122 10.14 0.00 -5.13
CA PRO A 122 9.72 0.95 -6.17
C PRO A 122 8.42 1.69 -5.83
N ARG A 123 7.47 1.03 -5.16
CA ARG A 123 6.23 1.69 -4.71
C ARG A 123 6.53 2.75 -3.66
N THR A 124 7.43 2.43 -2.72
CA THR A 124 7.83 3.37 -1.68
C THR A 124 8.51 4.60 -2.29
N THR A 125 9.36 4.44 -3.33
CA THR A 125 9.90 5.56 -4.10
C THR A 125 8.79 6.46 -4.67
N ASN A 126 7.75 5.86 -5.27
CA ASN A 126 6.62 6.64 -5.78
C ASN A 126 5.83 7.34 -4.66
N ALA A 127 5.75 6.75 -3.47
CA ALA A 127 5.11 7.38 -2.32
C ALA A 127 5.89 8.61 -1.85
N ILE A 128 7.22 8.50 -1.75
CA ILE A 128 8.11 9.63 -1.41
C ILE A 128 7.92 10.77 -2.40
N PHE A 129 7.94 10.49 -3.71
CA PHE A 129 7.76 11.53 -4.72
C PHE A 129 6.35 12.15 -4.70
N LYS A 130 5.31 11.37 -4.40
CA LYS A 130 3.97 11.93 -4.18
C LYS A 130 3.92 12.88 -3.00
N GLN A 131 4.61 12.55 -1.92
CA GLN A 131 4.71 13.43 -0.77
C GLN A 131 5.45 14.73 -1.14
N ASN A 132 6.62 14.63 -1.79
CA ASN A 132 7.37 15.80 -2.26
C ASN A 132 6.51 16.73 -3.16
N LEU A 133 5.75 16.14 -4.09
CA LEU A 133 4.86 16.89 -4.98
C LEU A 133 3.73 17.59 -4.20
N ALA A 134 3.19 16.94 -3.18
CA ALA A 134 2.14 17.52 -2.33
C ALA A 134 2.69 18.70 -1.52
N GLU A 135 3.86 18.56 -0.93
CA GLU A 135 4.57 19.63 -0.18
C GLU A 135 4.91 20.81 -1.09
N ALA A 136 5.38 20.54 -2.31
CA ALA A 136 5.65 21.55 -3.34
C ALA A 136 4.38 22.13 -4.00
N LYS A 137 3.16 21.62 -3.65
CA LYS A 137 1.87 22.00 -4.25
C LYS A 137 1.84 21.80 -5.76
N VAL A 138 2.61 20.88 -6.29
CA VAL A 138 2.68 20.56 -7.73
C VAL A 138 1.67 19.47 -8.06
N ARG A 139 0.87 19.70 -9.09
CA ARG A 139 -0.13 18.76 -9.59
C ARG A 139 0.28 18.21 -10.96
N TYR A 140 0.09 16.91 -11.13
CA TYR A 140 0.20 16.27 -12.44
C TYR A 140 -0.96 16.74 -13.33
N GLN A 141 -0.63 17.21 -14.52
CA GLN A 141 -1.60 17.52 -15.56
C GLN A 141 -1.53 16.41 -16.62
N PRO A 142 -2.60 15.63 -16.83
CA PRO A 142 -2.62 14.64 -17.89
C PRO A 142 -2.55 15.34 -19.26
N THR A 143 -1.61 14.88 -20.08
CA THR A 143 -1.48 15.32 -21.47
C THR A 143 -2.24 14.41 -22.42
N GLU A 144 -2.52 13.18 -22.00
CA GLU A 144 -3.22 12.16 -22.76
C GLU A 144 -4.65 12.04 -22.24
N THR A 145 -5.61 12.05 -23.13
CA THR A 145 -7.06 11.90 -22.84
C THR A 145 -7.56 10.49 -23.16
N GLU A 146 -6.86 9.78 -24.05
CA GLU A 146 -7.20 8.43 -24.45
C GLU A 146 -6.10 7.44 -24.04
N PHE A 147 -6.50 6.31 -23.50
CA PHE A 147 -5.59 5.27 -23.03
C PHE A 147 -5.93 3.93 -23.67
N HIS A 148 -4.95 3.33 -24.31
CA HIS A 148 -5.08 2.01 -24.92
C HIS A 148 -4.23 1.01 -24.14
N ALA A 149 -4.84 -0.11 -23.76
CA ALA A 149 -4.11 -1.19 -23.09
C ALA A 149 -2.99 -1.70 -24.02
N ARG A 150 -1.80 -1.86 -23.45
CA ARG A 150 -0.66 -2.40 -24.20
C ARG A 150 -0.91 -3.85 -24.56
N GLU A 151 -0.50 -4.27 -25.75
CA GLU A 151 -0.63 -5.66 -26.20
C GLU A 151 0.00 -6.67 -25.24
N SER A 152 1.13 -6.30 -24.62
CA SER A 152 1.83 -7.12 -23.65
C SER A 152 1.02 -7.44 -22.39
N ARG A 153 -0.08 -6.69 -22.11
CA ARG A 153 -0.91 -6.88 -20.91
C ARG A 153 -1.44 -8.31 -20.80
N LYS A 154 -1.86 -8.92 -21.89
CA LYS A 154 -2.40 -10.29 -21.91
C LYS A 154 -1.42 -11.36 -21.42
N TYR A 155 -0.10 -11.07 -21.52
CA TYR A 155 0.98 -11.97 -21.08
C TYR A 155 1.60 -11.58 -19.74
N ARG A 156 1.18 -10.46 -19.15
CA ARG A 156 1.77 -9.88 -17.94
C ARG A 156 0.84 -9.85 -16.74
N LEU A 157 -0.30 -10.55 -16.82
CA LEU A 157 -1.20 -10.71 -15.68
C LEU A 157 -0.55 -11.63 -14.63
N VAL A 158 -0.63 -11.22 -13.37
CA VAL A 158 -0.05 -11.98 -12.26
C VAL A 158 -1.11 -12.94 -11.69
N PRO A 159 -0.88 -14.26 -11.75
CA PRO A 159 -1.79 -15.23 -11.16
C PRO A 159 -1.84 -15.10 -9.63
N SER A 160 -3.04 -15.10 -9.04
CA SER A 160 -3.25 -14.91 -7.60
C SER A 160 -2.47 -15.93 -6.75
N LYS A 161 -2.46 -17.20 -7.13
CA LYS A 161 -1.71 -18.24 -6.42
C LYS A 161 -0.19 -17.97 -6.38
N ARG A 162 0.37 -17.43 -7.46
CA ARG A 162 1.80 -17.04 -7.50
C ARG A 162 2.06 -15.81 -6.62
N LEU A 163 1.10 -14.88 -6.55
CA LEU A 163 1.20 -13.73 -5.68
C LEU A 163 1.17 -14.16 -4.21
N VAL A 164 0.24 -15.02 -3.81
CA VAL A 164 0.13 -15.59 -2.46
C VAL A 164 1.45 -16.28 -2.06
N ALA A 165 1.99 -17.13 -2.93
CA ALA A 165 3.27 -17.80 -2.69
C ALA A 165 4.44 -16.79 -2.56
N ARG A 166 4.49 -15.75 -3.41
CA ARG A 166 5.54 -14.72 -3.37
C ARG A 166 5.49 -13.88 -2.09
N LEU A 167 4.30 -13.71 -1.52
CA LEU A 167 4.09 -13.02 -0.24
C LEU A 167 4.38 -13.91 0.98
N GLY A 168 4.63 -15.21 0.78
CA GLY A 168 4.82 -16.18 1.86
C GLY A 168 3.53 -16.50 2.63
N LEU A 169 2.36 -16.34 1.98
CA LEU A 169 1.06 -16.48 2.64
C LEU A 169 0.39 -17.84 2.39
N HIS A 170 1.03 -18.75 1.66
CA HIS A 170 0.44 -20.03 1.28
C HIS A 170 -0.07 -20.84 2.50
N ASP A 171 0.72 -20.88 3.57
CA ASP A 171 0.38 -21.65 4.77
C ASP A 171 -0.70 -20.99 5.64
N PHE A 172 -0.97 -19.71 5.38
CA PHE A 172 -1.98 -18.90 6.07
C PHE A 172 -3.28 -18.76 5.26
N ASP A 173 -3.30 -19.20 3.99
CA ASP A 173 -4.47 -19.17 3.12
C ASP A 173 -5.40 -20.36 3.43
N ARG A 174 -6.16 -20.22 4.50
CA ARG A 174 -7.08 -21.25 5.01
C ARG A 174 -8.52 -20.76 4.95
N PRO A 175 -9.49 -21.67 4.79
CA PRO A 175 -10.90 -21.33 4.90
C PRO A 175 -11.18 -20.66 6.26
N ALA A 176 -11.90 -19.54 6.23
CA ALA A 176 -12.38 -18.84 7.42
C ALA A 176 -13.93 -18.97 7.44
N PRO A 177 -14.47 -20.03 8.05
CA PRO A 177 -15.91 -20.21 8.15
C PRO A 177 -16.53 -19.08 8.99
N TRP A 178 -17.71 -18.67 8.59
CA TRP A 178 -18.48 -17.71 9.38
C TRP A 178 -18.86 -18.35 10.72
N THR A 179 -18.65 -17.60 11.81
CA THR A 179 -19.15 -17.96 13.14
C THR A 179 -20.26 -16.99 13.51
N GLU A 180 -21.29 -17.48 14.20
CA GLU A 180 -22.40 -16.66 14.69
C GLU A 180 -22.09 -16.01 16.06
N GLU A 181 -20.84 -16.05 16.48
CA GLU A 181 -20.43 -15.42 17.74
C GLU A 181 -20.62 -13.90 17.65
N THR A 182 -21.44 -13.38 18.55
CA THR A 182 -21.64 -11.93 18.70
C THR A 182 -20.67 -11.40 19.75
N LEU A 183 -19.85 -10.46 19.36
CA LEU A 183 -18.98 -9.74 20.30
C LEU A 183 -19.81 -8.74 21.10
N HIS A 184 -19.73 -8.80 22.42
CA HIS A 184 -20.38 -7.88 23.35
C HIS A 184 -19.31 -7.05 24.07
N PRO A 185 -18.78 -5.97 23.45
CA PRO A 185 -17.79 -5.13 24.08
C PRO A 185 -18.41 -4.32 25.23
N ASN A 186 -17.67 -4.17 26.33
CA ASN A 186 -18.10 -3.33 27.46
C ASN A 186 -18.00 -1.83 27.15
N GLU A 187 -17.17 -1.45 26.19
CA GLU A 187 -16.96 -0.08 25.74
C GLU A 187 -16.80 -0.07 24.22
N VAL A 188 -17.46 0.89 23.57
CA VAL A 188 -17.26 1.19 22.15
C VAL A 188 -16.82 2.63 21.97
N ARG A 189 -15.86 2.84 21.04
CA ARG A 189 -15.35 4.15 20.67
C ARG A 189 -15.68 4.42 19.21
N ILE A 190 -16.51 5.43 18.98
CA ILE A 190 -16.98 5.77 17.63
C ILE A 190 -16.38 7.12 17.23
N SER A 191 -15.48 7.09 16.22
CA SER A 191 -14.94 8.32 15.66
C SER A 191 -16.00 9.10 14.88
N THR A 192 -16.15 10.38 15.14
CA THR A 192 -17.03 11.27 14.37
C THR A 192 -16.49 11.57 12.97
N ARG A 193 -15.22 11.27 12.69
CA ARG A 193 -14.56 11.53 11.39
C ARG A 193 -14.15 10.23 10.71
N GLN A 194 -15.08 9.60 9.99
CA GLN A 194 -14.84 8.35 9.25
C GLN A 194 -15.02 8.49 7.72
N HIS A 195 -15.06 9.72 7.19
CA HIS A 195 -15.27 10.01 5.77
C HIS A 195 -14.53 11.29 5.35
N VAL A 196 -14.52 11.57 4.04
CA VAL A 196 -14.03 12.84 3.50
C VAL A 196 -15.09 13.91 3.71
N GLY A 197 -14.76 14.97 4.43
CA GLY A 197 -15.68 16.07 4.76
C GLY A 197 -15.55 16.50 6.22
N ALA A 198 -16.50 17.31 6.67
CA ALA A 198 -16.55 17.76 8.07
C ALA A 198 -16.85 16.57 9.01
N PRO A 199 -16.27 16.53 10.21
CA PRO A 199 -16.66 15.55 11.23
C PRO A 199 -18.17 15.67 11.54
N ALA A 200 -18.79 14.52 11.84
CA ALA A 200 -20.15 14.52 12.34
C ALA A 200 -20.23 15.18 13.74
N VAL A 201 -21.31 15.88 14.00
CA VAL A 201 -21.56 16.47 15.33
C VAL A 201 -22.42 15.48 16.12
N PRO A 202 -21.96 15.04 17.31
CA PRO A 202 -22.79 14.19 18.17
C PRO A 202 -24.10 14.88 18.54
N VAL A 203 -25.19 14.14 18.53
CA VAL A 203 -26.52 14.63 18.97
C VAL A 203 -26.86 14.22 20.39
N VAL A 204 -25.94 13.50 21.04
CA VAL A 204 -26.07 13.00 22.41
C VAL A 204 -25.04 13.71 23.32
N SER A 205 -25.38 13.77 24.59
CA SER A 205 -24.55 14.36 25.65
C SER A 205 -24.00 13.29 26.57
N ALA A 206 -22.99 13.63 27.36
CA ALA A 206 -22.47 12.70 28.36
C ALA A 206 -23.54 12.35 29.39
N GLY A 207 -23.78 11.07 29.59
CA GLY A 207 -24.81 10.54 30.48
C GLY A 207 -26.10 10.11 29.78
N ASP A 208 -26.26 10.40 28.49
CA ASP A 208 -27.42 9.94 27.72
C ASP A 208 -27.35 8.41 27.52
N HIS A 209 -28.51 7.77 27.66
CA HIS A 209 -28.66 6.36 27.30
C HIS A 209 -28.89 6.25 25.79
N VAL A 210 -28.14 5.37 25.13
CA VAL A 210 -28.24 5.14 23.68
C VAL A 210 -28.47 3.65 23.41
N GLU A 211 -29.33 3.36 22.41
CA GLU A 211 -29.61 2.01 21.93
C GLU A 211 -28.96 1.75 20.57
#